data_3a8915ff2f8bd6e3c8f32bbc7bcef1d4
#
_entry.id   3a8915ff2f8bd6e3c8f32bbc7bcef1d4
#
_cell.length_a   1.000
_cell.length_b   1.000
_cell.length_c   1.000
_cell.angle_alpha   90.00
_cell.angle_beta   90.00
_cell.angle_gamma   90.00
#
_symmetry.space_group_name_H-M   'P 1'
#
loop_
_entity.id
_entity.type
_entity.pdbx_description
1 polymer ?
#
loop_
_entity_poly.entity_id
_entity_poly.type
_entity_poly.pdbx_seq_one_letter_code
_entity_poly.pdbx_strand_id
1 'polypeptide(L)'
;MLKTHSKLHIRQLEGLLGFSRQAYYQYWQRQQGQVGHESQVIDLVKALRKDHPKMGGRKLYDRIKEEVTKREIKIGRDALFELLAANGLLIRQRRRTMRTTFSFHRFRKYPNLIKELEVDRPNQLWVADITYWFTHYGCLYISLVTDAYSKRVMGYGVAETLRAVHCKAALEMALEQTDRQAGKSLIHHSDRGIQYCSGEYVALLDSYTIQISMTENSDPRENAIAERVNGIIKNEYLADQNVISLAQAQTALQQAVYLYNYKRPHLSCDMLVPDEAHKGEGKLKRRWKNYYHKKIIADLLDNVKSD
;
A
#
# COMPACT_ATOMS: atom_id res chain seq x y z
N MET A 1 39.61 7.40 9.76
CA MET A 1 40.93 8.03 10.05
C MET A 1 42.11 7.06 9.99
N LEU A 2 42.07 5.84 10.52
CA LEU A 2 43.23 4.92 10.60
C LEU A 2 43.66 4.25 9.30
N LYS A 3 42.85 4.19 8.26
CA LYS A 3 43.28 3.67 6.92
C LYS A 3 44.15 4.62 6.13
N THR A 4 44.23 5.89 6.49
CA THR A 4 45.00 6.91 5.78
C THR A 4 46.42 7.11 6.33
N HIS A 5 46.74 6.54 7.50
CA HIS A 5 48.09 6.68 8.13
C HIS A 5 48.73 5.31 8.36
N SER A 6 49.17 4.70 7.26
CA SER A 6 49.87 3.38 7.26
C SER A 6 51.23 3.35 7.99
N LYS A 7 51.65 4.45 8.65
CA LYS A 7 52.94 4.59 9.30
C LYS A 7 52.90 4.67 10.84
N LEU A 8 51.71 4.73 11.48
CA LEU A 8 51.64 4.80 12.93
C LEU A 8 51.47 3.41 13.55
N HIS A 9 52.42 3.01 14.40
CA HIS A 9 52.28 1.78 15.19
C HIS A 9 51.19 1.91 16.23
N ILE A 10 50.44 0.82 16.50
CA ILE A 10 49.34 0.76 17.48
C ILE A 10 49.78 1.29 18.86
N ARG A 11 51.04 1.03 19.27
CA ARG A 11 51.62 1.57 20.51
C ARG A 11 51.66 3.11 20.57
N GLN A 12 51.87 3.80 19.45
CA GLN A 12 51.86 5.24 19.38
C GLN A 12 50.44 5.81 19.52
N LEU A 13 49.44 5.06 19.03
CA LEU A 13 48.03 5.40 19.18
C LEU A 13 47.53 5.19 20.59
N GLU A 14 48.01 4.18 21.34
CA GLU A 14 47.76 3.97 22.76
C GLU A 14 48.16 5.23 23.59
N GLY A 15 49.33 5.74 23.35
CA GLY A 15 49.82 6.93 24.06
C GLY A 15 49.10 8.23 23.73
N LEU A 16 48.59 8.37 22.49
CA LEU A 16 47.91 9.58 22.01
C LEU A 16 46.43 9.61 22.34
N LEU A 17 45.75 8.45 22.34
CA LEU A 17 44.28 8.36 22.42
C LEU A 17 43.80 7.73 23.73
N GLY A 18 44.66 7.18 24.58
CA GLY A 18 44.35 6.56 25.85
C GLY A 18 43.57 5.22 25.74
N PHE A 19 43.60 4.58 24.58
CA PHE A 19 42.97 3.28 24.38
C PHE A 19 43.99 2.13 24.49
N SER A 20 43.62 1.05 25.19
CA SER A 20 44.46 -0.16 25.22
C SER A 20 44.43 -0.87 23.86
N ARG A 21 45.53 -1.59 23.53
CA ARG A 21 45.60 -2.42 22.34
C ARG A 21 44.45 -3.41 22.24
N GLN A 22 44.01 -3.98 23.37
CA GLN A 22 42.89 -4.90 23.43
C GLN A 22 41.58 -4.22 23.06
N ALA A 23 41.32 -2.99 23.54
CA ALA A 23 40.15 -2.21 23.18
C ALA A 23 40.10 -1.90 21.67
N TYR A 24 41.27 -1.60 21.07
CA TYR A 24 41.38 -1.39 19.63
C TYR A 24 41.02 -2.65 18.82
N TYR A 25 41.55 -3.82 19.15
CA TYR A 25 41.23 -5.06 18.44
C TYR A 25 39.77 -5.48 18.66
N GLN A 26 39.23 -5.32 19.87
CA GLN A 26 37.82 -5.56 20.16
C GLN A 26 36.91 -4.63 19.35
N TYR A 27 37.27 -3.35 19.24
CA TYR A 27 36.53 -2.42 18.38
C TYR A 27 36.53 -2.87 16.92
N TRP A 28 37.69 -3.26 16.36
CA TRP A 28 37.79 -3.74 14.98
C TRP A 28 37.04 -5.04 14.75
N GLN A 29 37.09 -5.98 15.66
CA GLN A 29 36.30 -7.23 15.57
C GLN A 29 34.80 -6.93 15.59
N ARG A 30 34.34 -6.04 16.46
CA ARG A 30 32.94 -5.59 16.48
C ARG A 30 32.54 -4.91 15.17
N GLN A 31 33.38 -4.03 14.64
CA GLN A 31 33.14 -3.36 13.35
C GLN A 31 33.05 -4.34 12.18
N GLN A 32 33.96 -5.32 12.12
CA GLN A 32 33.91 -6.35 11.07
C GLN A 32 32.66 -7.23 11.18
N GLY A 33 32.30 -7.64 12.39
CA GLY A 33 31.05 -8.38 12.63
C GLY A 33 29.82 -7.56 12.22
N GLN A 34 29.79 -6.27 12.58
CA GLN A 34 28.70 -5.37 12.22
C GLN A 34 28.57 -5.19 10.70
N VAL A 35 29.65 -4.98 9.98
CA VAL A 35 29.66 -4.88 8.50
C VAL A 35 29.12 -6.17 7.86
N GLY A 36 29.50 -7.35 8.38
CA GLY A 36 28.98 -8.62 7.91
C GLY A 36 27.45 -8.74 8.14
N HIS A 37 26.97 -8.34 9.31
CA HIS A 37 25.53 -8.31 9.63
C HIS A 37 24.77 -7.33 8.76
N GLU A 38 25.27 -6.14 8.56
CA GLU A 38 24.66 -5.12 7.70
C GLU A 38 24.52 -5.59 6.26
N SER A 39 25.55 -6.24 5.70
CA SER A 39 25.50 -6.85 4.35
C SER A 39 24.38 -7.88 4.25
N GLN A 40 24.27 -8.80 5.23
CA GLN A 40 23.20 -9.80 5.25
C GLN A 40 21.80 -9.17 5.30
N VAL A 41 21.61 -8.11 6.10
CA VAL A 41 20.33 -7.37 6.15
C VAL A 41 20.02 -6.72 4.81
N ILE A 42 21.00 -6.12 4.15
CA ILE A 42 20.83 -5.51 2.82
C ILE A 42 20.45 -6.56 1.77
N ASP A 43 21.03 -7.76 1.82
CA ASP A 43 20.70 -8.85 0.90
C ASP A 43 19.27 -9.35 1.11
N LEU A 44 18.80 -9.47 2.37
CA LEU A 44 17.41 -9.76 2.68
C LEU A 44 16.46 -8.69 2.12
N VAL A 45 16.79 -7.42 2.30
CA VAL A 45 16.01 -6.30 1.75
C VAL A 45 15.97 -6.35 0.23
N LYS A 46 17.11 -6.58 -0.44
CA LYS A 46 17.17 -6.70 -1.90
C LYS A 46 16.34 -7.88 -2.41
N ALA A 47 16.38 -9.02 -1.72
CA ALA A 47 15.58 -10.20 -2.06
C ALA A 47 14.07 -9.88 -1.99
N LEU A 48 13.61 -9.26 -0.91
CA LEU A 48 12.20 -8.84 -0.77
C LEU A 48 11.79 -7.80 -1.83
N ARG A 49 12.71 -6.94 -2.25
CA ARG A 49 12.43 -5.91 -3.25
C ARG A 49 12.35 -6.41 -4.68
N LYS A 50 12.74 -7.64 -4.95
CA LYS A 50 12.44 -8.29 -6.25
C LYS A 50 10.93 -8.40 -6.47
N ASP A 51 10.20 -8.80 -5.41
CA ASP A 51 8.73 -8.94 -5.46
C ASP A 51 8.01 -7.63 -5.13
N HIS A 52 8.62 -6.80 -4.27
CA HIS A 52 8.03 -5.56 -3.76
C HIS A 52 8.96 -4.36 -3.95
N PRO A 53 9.17 -3.87 -5.18
CA PRO A 53 10.22 -2.90 -5.51
C PRO A 53 10.21 -1.64 -4.66
N LYS A 54 9.02 -1.17 -4.27
CA LYS A 54 8.82 0.06 -3.48
C LYS A 54 8.17 -0.19 -2.12
N MET A 55 8.42 -1.34 -1.50
CA MET A 55 7.98 -1.59 -0.12
C MET A 55 8.70 -0.66 0.86
N GLY A 56 7.94 0.10 1.66
CA GLY A 56 8.49 1.05 2.64
C GLY A 56 9.15 0.36 3.84
N GLY A 57 10.11 1.04 4.47
CA GLY A 57 10.98 0.51 5.54
C GLY A 57 10.27 -0.14 6.72
N ARG A 58 9.09 0.36 7.16
CA ARG A 58 8.33 -0.26 8.25
C ARG A 58 7.86 -1.68 7.93
N LYS A 59 7.40 -1.91 6.69
CA LYS A 59 6.97 -3.23 6.24
C LYS A 59 8.16 -4.15 5.96
N LEU A 60 9.26 -3.60 5.42
CA LEU A 60 10.50 -4.34 5.28
C LEU A 60 10.98 -4.86 6.63
N TYR A 61 11.03 -4.01 7.66
CA TYR A 61 11.43 -4.39 9.01
C TYR A 61 10.57 -5.53 9.56
N ASP A 62 9.25 -5.43 9.42
CA ASP A 62 8.33 -6.47 9.86
C ASP A 62 8.58 -7.81 9.16
N ARG A 63 8.80 -7.77 7.84
CA ARG A 63 9.02 -9.00 7.03
C ARG A 63 10.38 -9.65 7.26
N ILE A 64 11.45 -8.88 7.54
CA ILE A 64 12.78 -9.45 7.78
C ILE A 64 13.01 -9.84 9.24
N LYS A 65 12.16 -9.39 10.17
CA LYS A 65 12.38 -9.52 11.62
C LYS A 65 12.67 -10.95 12.07
N GLU A 66 11.89 -11.93 11.60
CA GLU A 66 12.09 -13.33 11.96
C GLU A 66 13.41 -13.88 11.44
N GLU A 67 13.74 -13.57 10.19
CA GLU A 67 14.96 -14.05 9.55
C GLU A 67 16.22 -13.45 10.17
N VAL A 68 16.16 -12.16 10.49
CA VAL A 68 17.23 -11.45 11.22
C VAL A 68 17.42 -12.03 12.62
N THR A 69 16.34 -12.36 13.31
CA THR A 69 16.39 -13.01 14.64
C THR A 69 17.03 -14.42 14.56
N LYS A 70 16.64 -15.23 13.57
CA LYS A 70 17.23 -16.55 13.33
C LYS A 70 18.74 -16.51 13.06
N ARG A 71 19.23 -15.43 12.45
CA ARG A 71 20.65 -15.19 12.16
C ARG A 71 21.39 -14.51 13.31
N GLU A 72 20.74 -14.32 14.46
CA GLU A 72 21.29 -13.64 15.65
C GLU A 72 21.73 -12.18 15.38
N ILE A 73 21.19 -11.54 14.32
CA ILE A 73 21.50 -10.16 13.97
C ILE A 73 20.61 -9.23 14.78
N LYS A 74 21.21 -8.37 15.61
CA LYS A 74 20.50 -7.37 16.40
C LYS A 74 20.39 -6.07 15.63
N ILE A 75 19.25 -5.84 14.97
CA ILE A 75 18.95 -4.58 14.29
C ILE A 75 17.56 -4.07 14.71
N GLY A 76 17.51 -2.80 15.16
CA GLY A 76 16.26 -2.12 15.45
C GLY A 76 15.65 -1.47 14.20
N ARG A 77 14.41 -1.03 14.32
CA ARG A 77 13.72 -0.34 13.21
C ARG A 77 14.49 0.89 12.73
N ASP A 78 14.95 1.74 13.63
CA ASP A 78 15.57 3.01 13.28
C ASP A 78 16.97 2.77 12.68
N ALA A 79 17.75 1.82 13.21
CA ALA A 79 19.00 1.37 12.62
C ALA A 79 18.82 0.80 11.21
N LEU A 80 17.70 0.08 10.93
CA LEU A 80 17.38 -0.33 9.57
C LEU A 80 17.15 0.87 8.65
N PHE A 81 16.46 1.92 9.11
CA PHE A 81 16.25 3.13 8.29
C PHE A 81 17.57 3.84 7.98
N GLU A 82 18.48 3.93 8.94
CA GLU A 82 19.83 4.47 8.74
C GLU A 82 20.63 3.64 7.72
N LEU A 83 20.59 2.32 7.86
CA LEU A 83 21.23 1.39 6.94
C LEU A 83 20.68 1.51 5.51
N LEU A 84 19.35 1.61 5.36
CA LEU A 84 18.70 1.85 4.07
C LEU A 84 19.07 3.21 3.47
N ALA A 85 19.19 4.26 4.30
CA ALA A 85 19.60 5.58 3.88
C ALA A 85 21.04 5.57 3.37
N ALA A 86 21.96 4.98 4.13
CA ALA A 86 23.39 4.86 3.78
C ALA A 86 23.61 4.10 2.47
N ASN A 87 22.73 3.15 2.13
CA ASN A 87 22.81 2.36 0.91
C ASN A 87 21.93 2.89 -0.25
N GLY A 88 21.33 4.10 -0.13
CA GLY A 88 20.47 4.67 -1.16
C GLY A 88 19.16 3.90 -1.39
N LEU A 89 18.76 3.08 -0.42
CA LEU A 89 17.59 2.19 -0.51
C LEU A 89 16.31 2.80 0.09
N LEU A 90 16.31 4.06 0.51
CA LEU A 90 15.09 4.75 0.94
C LEU A 90 14.22 5.12 -0.26
N ILE A 91 12.91 4.83 -0.13
CA ILE A 91 11.95 5.17 -1.17
C ILE A 91 11.51 6.62 -1.01
N ARG A 92 11.74 7.42 -2.05
CA ARG A 92 11.22 8.80 -2.13
C ARG A 92 9.84 8.78 -2.75
N GLN A 93 8.86 9.38 -2.08
CA GLN A 93 7.51 9.54 -2.63
C GLN A 93 7.55 10.62 -3.74
N ARG A 94 7.07 10.25 -4.94
CA ARG A 94 6.80 11.22 -6.00
C ARG A 94 5.41 11.81 -5.78
N ARG A 95 5.31 13.12 -5.64
CA ARG A 95 4.02 13.83 -5.64
C ARG A 95 3.59 14.05 -7.09
N ARG A 96 2.51 13.37 -7.50
CA ARG A 96 1.76 13.70 -8.72
C ARG A 96 0.28 13.61 -8.39
N THR A 97 -0.45 14.70 -8.60
CA THR A 97 -1.91 14.77 -8.53
C THR A 97 -2.43 15.13 -9.92
N MET A 98 -3.28 14.27 -10.50
CA MET A 98 -4.13 14.61 -11.63
C MET A 98 -5.58 14.37 -11.23
N ARG A 99 -6.46 15.33 -11.49
CA ARG A 99 -7.91 15.15 -11.39
C ARG A 99 -8.40 14.43 -12.65
N THR A 100 -9.22 13.39 -12.48
CA THR A 100 -9.54 12.43 -13.54
C THR A 100 -11.02 12.06 -13.64
N THR A 101 -11.89 12.55 -12.75
CA THR A 101 -13.29 12.18 -12.70
C THR A 101 -14.17 13.15 -13.46
N PHE A 102 -14.97 12.64 -14.40
CA PHE A 102 -16.01 13.38 -15.10
C PHE A 102 -17.38 13.00 -14.51
N SER A 103 -17.87 13.80 -13.57
CA SER A 103 -19.12 13.55 -12.83
C SER A 103 -20.34 14.33 -13.36
N PHE A 104 -20.19 15.07 -14.47
CA PHE A 104 -21.25 15.87 -15.07
C PHE A 104 -21.94 15.10 -16.21
N HIS A 105 -22.91 14.24 -15.85
CA HIS A 105 -23.69 13.44 -16.80
C HIS A 105 -25.14 13.25 -16.32
N ARG A 106 -26.03 12.75 -17.22
CA ARG A 106 -27.48 12.62 -17.00
C ARG A 106 -27.91 11.36 -16.25
N PHE A 107 -27.01 10.41 -15.98
CA PHE A 107 -27.36 9.16 -15.29
C PHE A 107 -27.78 9.42 -13.84
N ARG A 108 -28.61 8.51 -13.31
CA ARG A 108 -29.03 8.50 -11.91
C ARG A 108 -27.81 8.43 -10.98
N LYS A 109 -27.82 9.25 -9.94
CA LYS A 109 -26.83 9.25 -8.86
C LYS A 109 -27.45 8.65 -7.60
N TYR A 110 -26.67 7.90 -6.87
CA TYR A 110 -27.11 7.22 -5.66
C TYR A 110 -26.59 7.95 -4.41
N PRO A 111 -27.30 7.83 -3.25
CA PRO A 111 -26.87 8.49 -2.01
C PRO A 111 -25.59 7.84 -1.45
N ASN A 112 -24.91 8.57 -0.57
CA ASN A 112 -23.77 8.05 0.16
C ASN A 112 -24.25 7.28 1.40
N LEU A 113 -24.14 5.95 1.36
CA LEU A 113 -24.59 5.05 2.44
C LEU A 113 -23.48 4.73 3.45
N ILE A 114 -22.26 5.26 3.27
CA ILE A 114 -21.10 4.82 4.06
C ILE A 114 -20.59 5.87 5.06
N LYS A 115 -21.26 7.01 5.20
CA LYS A 115 -20.80 8.11 6.06
C LYS A 115 -20.57 7.69 7.52
N GLU A 116 -21.47 6.86 8.06
CA GLU A 116 -21.42 6.39 9.45
C GLU A 116 -21.17 4.88 9.55
N LEU A 117 -20.84 4.24 8.42
CA LEU A 117 -20.65 2.80 8.37
C LEU A 117 -19.32 2.39 9.03
N GLU A 118 -19.40 1.64 10.12
CA GLU A 118 -18.24 0.90 10.62
C GLU A 118 -18.13 -0.44 9.90
N VAL A 119 -17.00 -0.62 9.21
CA VAL A 119 -16.70 -1.84 8.46
C VAL A 119 -15.92 -2.78 9.36
N ASP A 120 -16.54 -3.92 9.72
CA ASP A 120 -16.03 -4.89 10.68
C ASP A 120 -15.85 -6.32 10.14
N ARG A 121 -16.28 -6.57 8.90
CA ARG A 121 -16.16 -7.88 8.24
C ARG A 121 -15.94 -7.76 6.72
N PRO A 122 -15.40 -8.81 6.09
CA PRO A 122 -15.30 -8.91 4.64
C PRO A 122 -16.66 -8.86 3.96
N ASN A 123 -16.70 -8.41 2.72
CA ASN A 123 -17.89 -8.35 1.86
C ASN A 123 -19.07 -7.54 2.45
N GLN A 124 -18.76 -6.60 3.35
CA GLN A 124 -19.72 -5.61 3.84
C GLN A 124 -19.73 -4.34 2.99
N LEU A 125 -18.54 -3.91 2.55
CA LEU A 125 -18.37 -2.74 1.70
C LEU A 125 -17.28 -3.03 0.66
N TRP A 126 -17.63 -2.91 -0.60
CA TRP A 126 -16.66 -2.82 -1.69
C TRP A 126 -16.53 -1.39 -2.17
N VAL A 127 -15.31 -0.96 -2.43
CA VAL A 127 -15.01 0.35 -3.02
C VAL A 127 -14.40 0.16 -4.39
N ALA A 128 -14.87 0.93 -5.36
CA ALA A 128 -14.40 0.87 -6.73
C ALA A 128 -13.86 2.23 -7.19
N ASP A 129 -12.80 2.20 -7.98
CA ASP A 129 -12.21 3.39 -8.59
C ASP A 129 -11.40 3.02 -9.84
N ILE A 130 -11.27 3.99 -10.75
CA ILE A 130 -10.47 3.88 -11.97
C ILE A 130 -9.25 4.78 -11.83
N THR A 131 -8.08 4.26 -12.21
CA THR A 131 -6.86 5.06 -12.25
C THR A 131 -6.16 4.96 -13.60
N TYR A 132 -5.46 6.03 -13.97
CA TYR A 132 -4.67 6.09 -15.20
C TYR A 132 -3.28 5.47 -14.99
N TRP A 133 -2.82 4.71 -15.98
CA TRP A 133 -1.48 4.17 -16.02
C TRP A 133 -0.80 4.54 -17.35
N PHE A 134 0.15 5.46 -17.28
CA PHE A 134 0.94 5.88 -18.44
C PHE A 134 2.08 4.89 -18.67
N THR A 135 2.11 4.29 -19.83
CA THR A 135 3.09 3.29 -20.27
C THR A 135 3.76 3.73 -21.57
N HIS A 136 4.78 3.01 -22.02
CA HIS A 136 5.35 3.22 -23.35
C HIS A 136 4.37 2.83 -24.48
N TYR A 137 3.41 1.95 -24.19
CA TYR A 137 2.33 1.59 -25.12
C TYR A 137 1.30 2.71 -25.27
N GLY A 138 1.10 3.51 -24.22
CA GLY A 138 0.10 4.59 -24.18
C GLY A 138 -0.52 4.76 -22.80
N CYS A 139 -1.62 5.52 -22.76
CA CYS A 139 -2.41 5.70 -21.55
C CYS A 139 -3.39 4.53 -21.41
N LEU A 140 -3.27 3.79 -20.32
CA LEU A 140 -4.16 2.69 -19.94
C LEU A 140 -4.98 3.06 -18.72
N TYR A 141 -6.13 2.42 -18.58
CA TYR A 141 -7.08 2.63 -17.49
C TYR A 141 -7.19 1.34 -16.67
N ILE A 142 -6.93 1.44 -15.38
CA ILE A 142 -7.02 0.33 -14.43
C ILE A 142 -8.28 0.52 -13.61
N SER A 143 -9.18 -0.46 -13.62
CA SER A 143 -10.36 -0.53 -12.77
C SER A 143 -10.11 -1.53 -11.66
N LEU A 144 -10.30 -1.14 -10.40
CA LEU A 144 -10.19 -2.03 -9.25
C LEU A 144 -11.50 -2.03 -8.45
N VAL A 145 -11.89 -3.21 -7.99
CA VAL A 145 -12.92 -3.41 -6.95
C VAL A 145 -12.21 -3.96 -5.72
N THR A 146 -12.31 -3.27 -4.60
CA THR A 146 -11.54 -3.56 -3.38
C THR A 146 -12.47 -3.74 -2.19
N ASP A 147 -12.29 -4.79 -1.42
CA ASP A 147 -12.97 -4.97 -0.13
C ASP A 147 -12.45 -3.96 0.89
N ALA A 148 -13.35 -3.18 1.46
CA ALA A 148 -12.99 -2.08 2.34
C ALA A 148 -12.50 -2.53 3.72
N TYR A 149 -12.86 -3.73 4.17
CA TYR A 149 -12.39 -4.32 5.41
C TYR A 149 -10.93 -4.79 5.26
N SER A 150 -10.71 -5.78 4.43
CA SER A 150 -9.43 -6.46 4.26
C SER A 150 -8.43 -5.74 3.38
N LYS A 151 -8.88 -4.77 2.57
CA LYS A 151 -8.12 -4.13 1.49
C LYS A 151 -7.78 -5.08 0.33
N ARG A 152 -8.38 -6.26 0.29
CA ARG A 152 -8.18 -7.23 -0.79
C ARG A 152 -8.79 -6.70 -2.09
N VAL A 153 -8.02 -6.74 -3.16
CA VAL A 153 -8.53 -6.48 -4.52
C VAL A 153 -9.33 -7.71 -4.94
N MET A 154 -10.64 -7.54 -5.07
CA MET A 154 -11.60 -8.58 -5.41
C MET A 154 -11.73 -8.76 -6.92
N GLY A 155 -11.69 -7.67 -7.67
CA GLY A 155 -11.74 -7.67 -9.11
C GLY A 155 -10.91 -6.55 -9.71
N TYR A 156 -10.36 -6.78 -10.90
CA TYR A 156 -9.49 -5.83 -11.57
C TYR A 156 -9.51 -6.00 -13.08
N GLY A 157 -9.17 -4.93 -13.77
CA GLY A 157 -9.01 -4.94 -15.21
C GLY A 157 -8.15 -3.79 -15.68
N VAL A 158 -7.52 -3.95 -16.86
CA VAL A 158 -6.81 -2.88 -17.56
C VAL A 158 -7.28 -2.81 -19.00
N ALA A 159 -7.51 -1.60 -19.49
CA ALA A 159 -8.05 -1.35 -20.83
C ALA A 159 -7.47 -0.07 -21.44
N GLU A 160 -7.61 0.07 -22.75
CA GLU A 160 -7.20 1.26 -23.51
C GLU A 160 -8.23 2.39 -23.46
N THR A 161 -9.45 2.08 -23.02
CA THR A 161 -10.57 3.02 -23.02
C THR A 161 -11.31 3.04 -21.67
N LEU A 162 -11.93 4.16 -21.36
CA LEU A 162 -12.77 4.37 -20.16
C LEU A 162 -14.23 3.86 -20.36
N ARG A 163 -14.46 2.81 -21.13
CA ARG A 163 -15.81 2.27 -21.33
C ARG A 163 -16.30 1.49 -20.12
N ALA A 164 -17.59 1.59 -19.82
CA ALA A 164 -18.22 0.92 -18.68
C ALA A 164 -18.04 -0.61 -18.67
N VAL A 165 -17.95 -1.23 -19.86
CA VAL A 165 -17.74 -2.68 -20.02
C VAL A 165 -16.47 -3.17 -19.28
N HIS A 166 -15.41 -2.36 -19.21
CA HIS A 166 -14.17 -2.75 -18.55
C HIS A 166 -14.29 -2.71 -17.01
N CYS A 167 -15.03 -1.75 -16.49
CA CYS A 167 -15.36 -1.71 -15.06
C CYS A 167 -16.31 -2.84 -14.67
N LYS A 168 -17.27 -3.14 -15.54
CA LYS A 168 -18.20 -4.27 -15.40
C LYS A 168 -17.46 -5.60 -15.31
N ALA A 169 -16.49 -5.84 -16.20
CA ALA A 169 -15.66 -7.06 -16.15
C ALA A 169 -14.88 -7.20 -14.83
N ALA A 170 -14.37 -6.09 -14.26
CA ALA A 170 -13.74 -6.12 -12.94
C ALA A 170 -14.75 -6.44 -11.82
N LEU A 171 -15.99 -5.93 -11.93
CA LEU A 171 -17.06 -6.28 -10.98
C LEU A 171 -17.48 -7.74 -11.12
N GLU A 172 -17.64 -8.26 -12.33
CA GLU A 172 -17.95 -9.67 -12.60
C GLU A 172 -16.90 -10.59 -11.96
N MET A 173 -15.61 -10.30 -12.13
CA MET A 173 -14.52 -11.03 -11.48
C MET A 173 -14.62 -11.01 -9.95
N ALA A 174 -15.03 -9.88 -9.35
CA ALA A 174 -15.23 -9.77 -7.90
C ALA A 174 -16.42 -10.63 -7.43
N LEU A 175 -17.50 -10.62 -8.18
CA LEU A 175 -18.73 -11.37 -7.89
C LEU A 175 -18.52 -12.88 -7.98
N GLU A 176 -17.69 -13.37 -8.91
CA GLU A 176 -17.34 -14.79 -9.04
C GLU A 176 -16.64 -15.35 -7.79
N GLN A 177 -15.96 -14.50 -7.01
CA GLN A 177 -15.27 -14.90 -5.79
C GLN A 177 -16.15 -14.84 -4.54
N THR A 178 -17.41 -14.47 -4.68
CA THR A 178 -18.28 -14.15 -3.54
C THR A 178 -19.57 -14.96 -3.61
N ASP A 179 -20.03 -15.46 -2.48
CA ASP A 179 -21.32 -16.15 -2.39
C ASP A 179 -22.45 -15.16 -2.74
N ARG A 180 -23.41 -15.59 -3.55
CA ARG A 180 -24.57 -14.79 -3.93
C ARG A 180 -25.39 -14.31 -2.73
N GLN A 181 -25.40 -15.06 -1.61
CA GLN A 181 -26.12 -14.66 -0.40
C GLN A 181 -25.43 -13.49 0.32
N ALA A 182 -24.11 -13.34 0.18
CA ALA A 182 -23.38 -12.20 0.75
C ALA A 182 -23.80 -10.87 0.10
N GLY A 183 -24.31 -10.88 -1.14
CA GLY A 183 -24.77 -9.67 -1.83
C GLY A 183 -25.86 -8.88 -1.12
N LYS A 184 -26.73 -9.54 -0.35
CA LYS A 184 -27.85 -8.89 0.36
C LYS A 184 -27.42 -7.86 1.43
N SER A 185 -26.21 -7.96 1.95
CA SER A 185 -25.67 -7.02 2.95
C SER A 185 -24.46 -6.23 2.42
N LEU A 186 -24.08 -6.46 1.17
CA LEU A 186 -22.94 -5.80 0.54
C LEU A 186 -23.34 -4.43 -0.01
N ILE A 187 -22.55 -3.43 0.30
CA ILE A 187 -22.63 -2.10 -0.29
C ILE A 187 -21.49 -1.96 -1.29
N HIS A 188 -21.81 -1.53 -2.51
CA HIS A 188 -20.80 -1.13 -3.52
C HIS A 188 -20.74 0.39 -3.55
N HIS A 189 -19.57 0.96 -3.24
CA HIS A 189 -19.32 2.39 -3.23
C HIS A 189 -18.32 2.81 -4.30
N SER A 190 -18.67 3.85 -5.05
CA SER A 190 -17.81 4.43 -6.09
C SER A 190 -17.92 5.95 -6.14
N ASP A 191 -17.09 6.60 -6.94
CA ASP A 191 -17.36 7.96 -7.35
C ASP A 191 -18.57 8.04 -8.30
N ARG A 192 -18.98 9.27 -8.67
CA ARG A 192 -20.06 9.52 -9.63
C ARG A 192 -19.58 9.47 -11.08
N GLY A 193 -18.60 8.63 -11.40
CA GLY A 193 -18.13 8.43 -12.76
C GLY A 193 -19.20 7.80 -13.65
N ILE A 194 -19.24 8.23 -14.92
CA ILE A 194 -20.23 7.75 -15.91
C ILE A 194 -20.24 6.22 -16.03
N GLN A 195 -19.11 5.57 -15.82
CA GLN A 195 -18.94 4.12 -15.90
C GLN A 195 -19.76 3.40 -14.83
N TYR A 196 -19.72 3.91 -13.59
CA TYR A 196 -20.43 3.33 -12.44
C TYR A 196 -21.94 3.65 -12.45
N CYS A 197 -22.33 4.72 -13.15
CA CYS A 197 -23.74 5.11 -13.33
C CYS A 197 -24.37 4.49 -14.58
N SER A 198 -23.62 3.73 -15.40
CA SER A 198 -24.14 3.10 -16.61
C SER A 198 -25.20 2.04 -16.28
N GLY A 199 -26.22 1.92 -17.15
CA GLY A 199 -27.31 0.97 -16.94
C GLY A 199 -26.83 -0.49 -16.82
N GLU A 200 -25.81 -0.88 -17.59
CA GLU A 200 -25.23 -2.24 -17.54
C GLU A 200 -24.53 -2.54 -16.20
N TYR A 201 -23.83 -1.55 -15.66
CA TYR A 201 -23.14 -1.68 -14.37
C TYR A 201 -24.14 -1.77 -13.21
N VAL A 202 -25.12 -0.87 -13.21
CA VAL A 202 -26.21 -0.83 -12.22
C VAL A 202 -27.04 -2.12 -12.26
N ALA A 203 -27.45 -2.58 -13.46
CA ALA A 203 -28.21 -3.81 -13.61
C ALA A 203 -27.46 -5.04 -13.07
N LEU A 204 -26.12 -5.07 -13.20
CA LEU A 204 -25.32 -6.15 -12.64
C LEU A 204 -25.35 -6.11 -11.10
N LEU A 205 -25.19 -4.96 -10.45
CA LEU A 205 -25.30 -4.80 -9.00
C LEU A 205 -26.69 -5.19 -8.50
N ASP A 206 -27.74 -4.72 -9.17
CA ASP A 206 -29.14 -5.03 -8.84
C ASP A 206 -29.43 -6.54 -8.94
N SER A 207 -28.87 -7.24 -9.94
CA SER A 207 -29.03 -8.68 -10.10
C SER A 207 -28.45 -9.52 -8.97
N TYR A 208 -27.50 -8.96 -8.21
CA TYR A 208 -26.94 -9.55 -7.00
C TYR A 208 -27.51 -8.94 -5.71
N THR A 209 -28.50 -8.06 -5.82
CA THR A 209 -29.12 -7.36 -4.67
C THR A 209 -28.11 -6.52 -3.84
N ILE A 210 -27.07 -6.01 -4.50
CA ILE A 210 -26.03 -5.20 -3.89
C ILE A 210 -26.52 -3.74 -3.80
N GLN A 211 -26.36 -3.13 -2.62
CA GLN A 211 -26.73 -1.74 -2.41
C GLN A 211 -25.71 -0.80 -3.08
N ILE A 212 -26.22 0.19 -3.81
CA ILE A 212 -25.37 1.15 -4.53
C ILE A 212 -25.19 2.41 -3.70
N SER A 213 -23.95 2.80 -3.49
CA SER A 213 -23.54 4.01 -2.79
C SER A 213 -22.57 4.81 -3.66
N MET A 214 -22.67 6.14 -3.63
CA MET A 214 -21.77 7.01 -4.39
C MET A 214 -21.31 8.20 -3.55
N THR A 215 -20.13 8.72 -3.86
CA THR A 215 -19.64 9.98 -3.27
C THR A 215 -20.63 11.10 -3.53
N GLU A 216 -20.86 11.98 -2.57
CA GLU A 216 -21.77 13.14 -2.74
C GLU A 216 -21.05 14.39 -3.19
N ASN A 217 -19.88 14.61 -2.61
CA ASN A 217 -19.01 15.74 -2.90
C ASN A 217 -17.73 15.24 -3.58
N SER A 218 -16.99 16.17 -4.21
CA SER A 218 -15.66 15.86 -4.74
C SER A 218 -14.60 15.75 -3.62
N ASP A 219 -15.00 15.27 -2.41
CA ASP A 219 -14.07 15.08 -1.29
C ASP A 219 -13.32 13.75 -1.47
N PRO A 220 -11.99 13.77 -1.63
CA PRO A 220 -11.20 12.57 -1.77
C PRO A 220 -11.34 11.59 -0.58
N ARG A 221 -11.79 12.07 0.59
CA ARG A 221 -12.01 11.24 1.77
C ARG A 221 -13.17 10.27 1.61
N GLU A 222 -14.14 10.57 0.76
CA GLU A 222 -15.31 9.71 0.55
C GLU A 222 -14.95 8.40 -0.16
N ASN A 223 -13.86 8.34 -0.97
CA ASN A 223 -13.35 7.11 -1.60
C ASN A 223 -11.86 6.83 -1.30
N ALA A 224 -11.37 7.28 -0.15
CA ALA A 224 -9.96 7.23 0.22
C ALA A 224 -9.34 5.82 0.23
N ILE A 225 -10.14 4.76 0.46
CA ILE A 225 -9.67 3.37 0.45
C ILE A 225 -9.34 2.95 -0.98
N ALA A 226 -10.23 3.18 -1.94
CA ALA A 226 -10.00 2.84 -3.34
C ALA A 226 -8.82 3.62 -3.92
N GLU A 227 -8.76 4.95 -3.69
CA GLU A 227 -7.64 5.78 -4.10
C GLU A 227 -6.30 5.29 -3.52
N ARG A 228 -6.30 4.87 -2.26
CA ARG A 228 -5.11 4.35 -1.60
C ARG A 228 -4.64 3.05 -2.22
N VAL A 229 -5.54 2.10 -2.50
CA VAL A 229 -5.19 0.81 -3.12
C VAL A 229 -4.72 1.03 -4.55
N ASN A 230 -5.42 1.84 -5.34
CA ASN A 230 -5.01 2.26 -6.68
C ASN A 230 -3.59 2.87 -6.65
N GLY A 231 -3.34 3.77 -5.70
CA GLY A 231 -2.02 4.39 -5.53
C GLY A 231 -0.93 3.37 -5.19
N ILE A 232 -1.22 2.35 -4.42
CA ILE A 232 -0.27 1.28 -4.08
C ILE A 232 0.03 0.43 -5.33
N ILE A 233 -0.99 -0.10 -5.99
CA ILE A 233 -0.83 -0.93 -7.19
C ILE A 233 -0.02 -0.16 -8.24
N LYS A 234 -0.44 1.06 -8.56
CA LYS A 234 0.22 1.87 -9.58
C LYS A 234 1.66 2.25 -9.21
N ASN A 235 1.89 2.77 -8.01
CA ASN A 235 3.17 3.38 -7.68
C ASN A 235 4.20 2.38 -7.12
N GLU A 236 3.74 1.30 -6.43
CA GLU A 236 4.67 0.34 -5.85
C GLU A 236 5.02 -0.79 -6.83
N TYR A 237 4.13 -1.16 -7.78
CA TYR A 237 4.31 -2.32 -8.66
C TYR A 237 4.40 -1.98 -10.15
N LEU A 238 3.59 -1.03 -10.62
CA LEU A 238 3.44 -0.78 -12.06
C LEU A 238 4.29 0.38 -12.59
N ALA A 239 4.72 1.32 -11.74
CA ALA A 239 5.33 2.58 -12.16
C ALA A 239 6.63 2.42 -12.96
N ASP A 240 7.38 1.36 -12.72
CA ASP A 240 8.69 1.10 -13.37
C ASP A 240 8.60 -0.07 -14.38
N GLN A 241 7.38 -0.53 -14.70
CA GLN A 241 7.16 -1.59 -15.70
C GLN A 241 7.32 -1.03 -17.12
N ASN A 242 8.14 -1.69 -17.92
CA ASN A 242 8.28 -1.38 -19.34
C ASN A 242 7.22 -2.15 -20.15
N VAL A 243 6.05 -1.54 -20.34
CA VAL A 243 4.90 -2.15 -21.01
C VAL A 243 4.78 -1.57 -22.42
N ILE A 244 4.77 -2.46 -23.42
CA ILE A 244 4.69 -2.13 -24.86
C ILE A 244 3.48 -2.79 -25.56
N SER A 245 2.62 -3.47 -24.79
CA SER A 245 1.36 -4.03 -25.31
C SER A 245 0.31 -4.19 -24.22
N LEU A 246 -0.98 -4.26 -24.60
CA LEU A 246 -2.08 -4.50 -23.67
C LEU A 246 -1.94 -5.85 -22.94
N ALA A 247 -1.49 -6.89 -23.63
CA ALA A 247 -1.26 -8.21 -23.03
C ALA A 247 -0.20 -8.16 -21.91
N GLN A 248 0.89 -7.43 -22.14
CA GLN A 248 1.90 -7.20 -21.09
C GLN A 248 1.32 -6.39 -19.91
N ALA A 249 0.46 -5.40 -20.19
CA ALA A 249 -0.22 -4.64 -19.14
C ALA A 249 -1.13 -5.53 -18.29
N GLN A 250 -1.88 -6.43 -18.91
CA GLN A 250 -2.73 -7.40 -18.22
C GLN A 250 -1.91 -8.33 -17.32
N THR A 251 -0.82 -8.89 -17.83
CA THR A 251 0.08 -9.76 -17.05
C THR A 251 0.72 -8.99 -15.89
N ALA A 252 1.20 -7.76 -16.12
CA ALA A 252 1.80 -6.94 -15.09
C ALA A 252 0.79 -6.57 -13.98
N LEU A 253 -0.46 -6.24 -14.35
CA LEU A 253 -1.51 -5.96 -13.37
C LEU A 253 -1.88 -7.21 -12.57
N GLN A 254 -2.03 -8.36 -13.23
CA GLN A 254 -2.30 -9.64 -12.56
C GLN A 254 -1.22 -9.97 -11.52
N GLN A 255 0.04 -9.86 -11.90
CA GLN A 255 1.17 -10.06 -10.99
C GLN A 255 1.17 -9.05 -9.83
N ALA A 256 0.90 -7.78 -10.11
CA ALA A 256 0.82 -6.74 -9.09
C ALA A 256 -0.28 -7.01 -8.07
N VAL A 257 -1.48 -7.40 -8.51
CA VAL A 257 -2.60 -7.76 -7.64
C VAL A 257 -2.30 -9.02 -6.83
N TYR A 258 -1.67 -10.04 -7.44
CA TYR A 258 -1.24 -11.24 -6.72
C TYR A 258 -0.28 -10.88 -5.59
N LEU A 259 0.80 -10.15 -5.87
CA LEU A 259 1.78 -9.73 -4.86
C LEU A 259 1.15 -8.85 -3.78
N TYR A 260 0.22 -7.98 -4.16
CA TYR A 260 -0.51 -7.12 -3.24
C TYR A 260 -1.41 -7.93 -2.30
N ASN A 261 -2.22 -8.84 -2.83
CA ASN A 261 -3.19 -9.60 -2.05
C ASN A 261 -2.52 -10.65 -1.13
N TYR A 262 -1.49 -11.35 -1.62
CA TYR A 262 -0.95 -12.55 -0.97
C TYR A 262 0.42 -12.36 -0.31
N LYS A 263 1.16 -11.29 -0.63
CA LYS A 263 2.54 -11.11 -0.16
C LYS A 263 2.80 -9.79 0.57
N ARG A 264 1.98 -8.77 0.32
CA ARG A 264 2.23 -7.44 0.85
C ARG A 264 1.48 -7.20 2.17
N PRO A 265 2.18 -6.98 3.31
CA PRO A 265 1.52 -6.64 4.56
C PRO A 265 0.87 -5.25 4.50
N HIS A 266 -0.25 -5.09 5.20
CA HIS A 266 -1.01 -3.85 5.22
C HIS A 266 -1.11 -3.26 6.63
N LEU A 267 -0.65 -2.01 6.80
CA LEU A 267 -0.66 -1.32 8.11
C LEU A 267 -2.06 -1.12 8.71
N SER A 268 -3.10 -1.06 7.87
CA SER A 268 -4.50 -0.93 8.32
C SER A 268 -5.14 -2.28 8.68
N CYS A 269 -4.46 -3.39 8.40
CA CYS A 269 -4.93 -4.75 8.67
C CYS A 269 -3.97 -5.47 9.62
N ASP A 270 -3.45 -4.77 10.62
CA ASP A 270 -2.53 -5.29 11.63
C ASP A 270 -1.28 -6.01 11.06
N MET A 271 -0.78 -5.56 9.92
CA MET A 271 0.32 -6.17 9.14
C MET A 271 -0.03 -7.50 8.47
N LEU A 272 -1.27 -7.97 8.54
CA LEU A 272 -1.71 -9.09 7.73
C LEU A 272 -1.66 -8.73 6.24
N VAL A 273 -1.49 -9.73 5.38
CA VAL A 273 -1.73 -9.55 3.94
C VAL A 273 -3.24 -9.48 3.69
N PRO A 274 -3.71 -8.79 2.63
CA PRO A 274 -5.14 -8.62 2.37
C PRO A 274 -5.95 -9.92 2.33
N ASP A 275 -5.40 -11.00 1.77
CA ASP A 275 -6.07 -12.29 1.72
C ASP A 275 -6.25 -12.95 3.11
N GLU A 276 -5.25 -12.83 3.99
CA GLU A 276 -5.37 -13.29 5.38
C GLU A 276 -6.40 -12.44 6.15
N ALA A 277 -6.34 -11.12 5.99
CA ALA A 277 -7.30 -10.21 6.62
C ALA A 277 -8.74 -10.50 6.15
N HIS A 278 -8.92 -10.95 4.91
CA HIS A 278 -10.25 -11.27 4.34
C HIS A 278 -10.90 -12.52 4.93
N LYS A 279 -10.15 -13.34 5.65
CA LYS A 279 -10.65 -14.55 6.35
C LYS A 279 -11.08 -14.29 7.79
N GLY A 280 -10.78 -13.08 8.31
CA GLY A 280 -11.10 -12.67 9.67
C GLY A 280 -12.34 -11.81 9.77
N GLU A 281 -12.80 -11.60 10.99
CA GLU A 281 -13.90 -10.70 11.35
C GLU A 281 -13.52 -9.83 12.54
N GLY A 282 -14.26 -8.76 12.79
CA GLY A 282 -14.04 -7.84 13.88
C GLY A 282 -13.05 -6.72 13.58
N LYS A 283 -12.77 -5.90 14.56
CA LYS A 283 -11.99 -4.66 14.37
C LYS A 283 -10.50 -4.91 14.17
N LEU A 284 -10.01 -4.69 12.97
CA LEU A 284 -8.58 -4.78 12.65
C LEU A 284 -7.78 -3.64 13.29
N LYS A 285 -6.66 -3.98 13.92
CA LYS A 285 -5.78 -3.00 14.55
C LYS A 285 -5.00 -2.22 13.49
N ARG A 286 -5.15 -0.89 13.51
CA ARG A 286 -4.36 -0.01 12.65
C ARG A 286 -2.99 0.26 13.28
N ARG A 287 -1.90 -0.03 12.55
CA ARG A 287 -0.51 0.21 12.97
C ARG A 287 -0.02 1.64 12.64
N TRP A 288 -0.93 2.59 12.53
CA TRP A 288 -0.63 4.00 12.29
C TRP A 288 -1.55 4.90 13.10
N LYS A 289 -1.05 6.08 13.49
CA LYS A 289 -1.83 7.07 14.25
C LYS A 289 -2.48 8.06 13.28
N ASN A 290 -3.78 8.29 13.46
CA ASN A 290 -4.48 9.36 12.74
C ASN A 290 -4.32 10.67 13.52
N TYR A 291 -3.44 11.55 13.06
CA TYR A 291 -3.19 12.85 13.70
C TYR A 291 -4.29 13.88 13.44
N TYR A 292 -5.12 13.69 12.40
CA TYR A 292 -6.21 14.62 12.07
C TYR A 292 -7.32 14.63 13.12
N HIS A 293 -7.65 13.50 13.74
CA HIS A 293 -8.65 13.45 14.82
C HIS A 293 -8.26 14.30 16.05
N LYS A 294 -6.97 14.38 16.37
CA LYS A 294 -6.50 15.21 17.49
C LYS A 294 -6.62 16.70 17.20
N LYS A 295 -6.43 17.11 15.94
CA LYS A 295 -6.54 18.51 15.54
C LYS A 295 -8.01 18.99 15.57
N ILE A 296 -8.95 18.18 15.07
CA ILE A 296 -10.39 18.50 15.11
C ILE A 296 -10.90 18.62 16.56
N ILE A 297 -10.47 17.71 17.45
CA ILE A 297 -10.87 17.77 18.87
C ILE A 297 -10.23 18.98 19.56
N ALA A 298 -8.97 19.32 19.26
CA ALA A 298 -8.32 20.50 19.78
C ALA A 298 -9.00 21.79 19.29
N ASP A 299 -9.27 21.90 17.98
CA ASP A 299 -9.96 23.05 17.39
C ASP A 299 -11.41 23.20 17.93
N LEU A 300 -12.10 22.09 18.23
CA LEU A 300 -13.43 22.12 18.88
C LEU A 300 -13.35 22.56 20.35
N LEU A 301 -12.33 22.11 21.10
CA LEU A 301 -12.14 22.47 22.50
C LEU A 301 -11.68 23.92 22.66
N ASP A 302 -10.92 24.45 21.70
CA ASP A 302 -10.50 25.87 21.70
C ASP A 302 -11.66 26.79 21.34
N ASN A 303 -12.58 26.38 20.46
CA ASN A 303 -13.81 27.13 20.15
C ASN A 303 -14.81 27.15 21.29
N VAL A 304 -14.89 26.08 22.12
CA VAL A 304 -15.76 26.04 23.32
C VAL A 304 -15.23 26.87 24.50
N LYS A 305 -13.93 27.22 24.49
CA LYS A 305 -13.31 28.08 25.53
C LYS A 305 -13.34 29.57 25.19
N SER A 306 -13.80 29.91 23.98
CA SER A 306 -13.89 31.31 23.50
C SER A 306 -15.32 31.87 23.56
N ASP A 307 -16.31 31.11 23.99
CA ASP A 307 -17.66 31.51 24.37
C ASP A 307 -17.81 31.48 25.91
#